data_73df7efd5a91761c3707f6affca98e82
#
_entry.id   73df7efd5a91761c3707f6affca98e82
#
_cell.length_a   1.000
_cell.length_b   1.000
_cell.length_c   1.000
_cell.angle_alpha   90.00
_cell.angle_beta   90.00
_cell.angle_gamma   90.00
#
_symmetry.space_group_name_H-M   'P 1'
#
loop_
_entity.id
_entity.type
_entity.pdbx_description
1 polymer ?
#
loop_
_entity_poly.entity_id
_entity_poly.type
_entity_poly.pdbx_seq_one_letter_code
_entity_poly.pdbx_strand_id
1 'polypeptide(L)'
;MATIDIRRAHALSTDEAKKKAETLARGMEDKLGIKWRWEGDRIKFDATSGAAKGVTGVVSVDPKSVRVEIDLPFLLRAIKGTIESRVNEKLDEVIGRA
;
A
#
# COMPACT_ATOMS: atom_id res chain seq x y z
N MET A 1 -14.67 4.76 3.31
CA MET A 1 -14.53 3.87 2.15
C MET A 1 -13.27 4.24 1.39
N ALA A 2 -12.43 3.27 1.07
CA ALA A 2 -11.17 3.55 0.39
C ALA A 2 -11.39 3.93 -1.08
N THR A 3 -10.63 4.90 -1.55
CA THR A 3 -10.65 5.29 -2.97
C THR A 3 -10.02 4.20 -3.84
N ILE A 4 -8.96 3.58 -3.32
CA ILE A 4 -8.28 2.46 -3.96
C ILE A 4 -8.31 1.29 -2.98
N ASP A 5 -8.69 0.12 -3.47
CA ASP A 5 -8.74 -1.11 -2.67
C ASP A 5 -8.21 -2.24 -3.55
N ILE A 6 -7.02 -2.72 -3.23
CA ILE A 6 -6.35 -3.77 -3.98
C ILE A 6 -6.08 -4.93 -3.06
N ARG A 7 -6.44 -6.13 -3.48
CA ARG A 7 -6.15 -7.36 -2.74
C ARG A 7 -5.30 -8.27 -3.60
N ARG A 8 -4.25 -8.82 -3.03
CA ARG A 8 -3.36 -9.74 -3.73
C ARG A 8 -3.21 -11.02 -2.92
N ALA A 9 -3.55 -12.16 -3.52
CA ALA A 9 -3.34 -13.46 -2.89
C ALA A 9 -1.85 -13.80 -2.84
N HIS A 10 -1.45 -14.56 -1.81
CA HIS A 10 -0.08 -15.03 -1.69
C HIS A 10 -0.06 -16.43 -1.08
N ALA A 11 1.06 -17.13 -1.27
CA ALA A 11 1.30 -18.44 -0.68
C ALA A 11 2.48 -18.40 0.31
N LEU A 12 2.76 -17.21 0.86
CA LEU A 12 3.86 -16.98 1.79
C LEU A 12 3.41 -17.27 3.24
N SER A 13 4.37 -17.50 4.12
CA SER A 13 4.09 -17.52 5.54
C SER A 13 3.68 -16.09 5.96
N THR A 14 3.01 -15.97 7.11
CA THR A 14 2.62 -14.67 7.63
C THR A 14 3.83 -13.76 7.84
N ASP A 15 4.93 -14.31 8.36
CA ASP A 15 6.15 -13.54 8.58
C ASP A 15 6.75 -13.03 7.27
N GLU A 16 6.80 -13.87 6.25
CA GLU A 16 7.29 -13.45 4.94
C GLU A 16 6.37 -12.40 4.31
N ALA A 17 5.06 -12.61 4.42
CA ALA A 17 4.08 -11.64 3.91
C ALA A 17 4.25 -10.28 4.60
N LYS A 18 4.50 -10.27 5.90
CA LYS A 18 4.76 -9.01 6.63
C LYS A 18 6.04 -8.32 6.14
N LYS A 19 7.09 -9.08 5.88
CA LYS A 19 8.33 -8.52 5.33
C LYS A 19 8.11 -7.91 3.96
N LYS A 20 7.31 -8.58 3.12
CA LYS A 20 6.97 -8.07 1.80
C LYS A 20 6.11 -6.80 1.89
N ALA A 21 5.17 -6.77 2.81
CA ALA A 21 4.35 -5.58 3.05
C ALA A 21 5.22 -4.40 3.50
N GLU A 22 6.21 -4.64 4.34
CA GLU A 22 7.14 -3.60 4.76
C GLU A 22 7.99 -3.10 3.59
N THR A 23 8.43 -3.99 2.72
CA THR A 23 9.14 -3.60 1.49
C THR A 23 8.27 -2.71 0.62
N LEU A 24 6.98 -3.04 0.51
CA LEU A 24 6.02 -2.21 -0.22
C LEU A 24 5.92 -0.82 0.41
N ALA A 25 5.79 -0.75 1.74
CA ALA A 25 5.68 0.52 2.45
C ALA A 25 6.93 1.38 2.25
N ARG A 26 8.11 0.78 2.31
CA ARG A 26 9.38 1.48 2.08
C ARG A 26 9.48 2.01 0.66
N GLY A 27 9.02 1.25 -0.31
CA GLY A 27 8.99 1.69 -1.70
C GLY A 27 8.07 2.89 -1.90
N MET A 28 6.92 2.89 -1.23
CA MET A 28 6.00 4.03 -1.27
C MET A 28 6.58 5.25 -0.53
N GLU A 29 7.29 5.03 0.57
CA GLU A 29 7.97 6.10 1.28
C GLU A 29 8.98 6.81 0.37
N ASP A 30 9.79 6.04 -0.35
CA ASP A 30 10.78 6.61 -1.25
C ASP A 30 10.16 7.37 -2.42
N LYS A 31 9.08 6.87 -2.98
CA LYS A 31 8.47 7.45 -4.18
C LYS A 31 7.43 8.52 -3.90
N LEU A 32 6.66 8.36 -2.82
CA LEU A 32 5.52 9.23 -2.52
C LEU A 32 5.74 10.10 -1.28
N GLY A 33 6.82 9.86 -0.53
CA GLY A 33 7.08 10.61 0.68
C GLY A 33 6.11 10.30 1.81
N ILE A 34 5.53 9.12 1.82
CA ILE A 34 4.64 8.72 2.91
C ILE A 34 5.43 8.37 4.17
N LYS A 35 4.77 8.43 5.31
CA LYS A 35 5.27 7.90 6.56
C LYS A 35 4.40 6.70 6.93
N TRP A 36 5.01 5.67 7.49
CA TRP A 36 4.29 4.45 7.81
C TRP A 36 4.73 3.89 9.16
N ARG A 37 3.85 3.08 9.75
CA ARG A 37 4.13 2.39 11.01
C ARG A 37 3.30 1.12 11.09
N TRP A 38 3.78 0.16 11.86
CA TRP A 38 3.03 -1.04 12.16
C TRP A 38 2.02 -0.78 13.27
N GLU A 39 0.82 -1.31 13.10
CA GLU A 39 -0.20 -1.37 14.15
C GLU A 39 -0.81 -2.76 14.11
N GLY A 40 -0.31 -3.67 14.95
CA GLY A 40 -0.71 -5.08 14.89
C GLY A 40 -0.26 -5.71 13.58
N ASP A 41 -1.19 -6.29 12.83
CA ASP A 41 -0.92 -6.92 11.55
C ASP A 41 -1.10 -5.98 10.37
N ARG A 42 -1.17 -4.69 10.63
CA ARG A 42 -1.42 -3.68 9.61
C ARG A 42 -0.32 -2.64 9.61
N ILE A 43 -0.03 -2.12 8.41
CA ILE A 43 0.80 -0.94 8.26
C ILE A 43 -0.13 0.21 7.95
N LYS A 44 -0.11 1.23 8.80
CA LYS A 44 -0.83 2.48 8.50
C LYS A 44 0.14 3.48 7.95
N PHE A 45 -0.29 4.21 6.92
CA PHE A 45 0.55 5.21 6.29
C PHE A 45 -0.23 6.47 5.96
N ASP A 46 0.50 7.57 5.89
CA ASP A 46 -0.06 8.87 5.52
C ASP A 46 1.04 9.74 4.92
N ALA A 47 0.61 10.73 4.15
CA ALA A 47 1.50 11.73 3.59
C ALA A 47 1.09 13.10 4.11
N THR A 48 1.99 13.74 4.85
CA THR A 48 1.73 15.05 5.47
C THR A 48 2.29 16.21 4.67
N SER A 49 3.08 15.93 3.63
CA SER A 49 3.69 16.95 2.80
C SER A 49 3.96 16.38 1.40
N GLY A 50 4.37 17.26 0.49
CA GLY A 50 4.73 16.88 -0.86
C GLY A 50 3.54 16.65 -1.76
N ALA A 51 3.78 16.04 -2.92
CA ALA A 51 2.75 15.82 -3.94
C ALA A 51 1.62 14.90 -3.48
N ALA A 52 1.90 14.00 -2.54
CA ALA A 52 0.92 13.05 -2.03
C ALA A 52 0.23 13.52 -0.74
N LYS A 53 0.41 14.79 -0.35
CA LYS A 53 -0.17 15.33 0.88
C LYS A 53 -1.66 15.03 0.97
N GLY A 54 -2.08 14.49 2.10
CA GLY A 54 -3.46 14.13 2.36
C GLY A 54 -3.81 12.67 2.06
N VAL A 55 -2.90 11.92 1.43
CA VAL A 55 -3.09 10.49 1.21
C VAL A 55 -2.98 9.75 2.54
N THR A 56 -3.91 8.85 2.78
CA THR A 56 -3.87 7.94 3.94
C THR A 56 -4.17 6.53 3.46
N GLY A 57 -3.71 5.55 4.20
CA GLY A 57 -4.00 4.18 3.82
C GLY A 57 -3.56 3.15 4.82
N VAL A 58 -3.89 1.91 4.50
CA VAL A 58 -3.60 0.75 5.34
C VAL A 58 -3.20 -0.41 4.45
N VAL A 59 -2.14 -1.10 4.84
CA VAL A 59 -1.78 -2.39 4.25
C VAL A 59 -2.07 -3.46 5.30
N SER A 60 -3.01 -4.35 5.00
CA SER A 60 -3.39 -5.43 5.90
C SER A 60 -2.78 -6.74 5.41
N VAL A 61 -2.19 -7.50 6.33
CA VAL A 61 -1.57 -8.78 6.00
C VAL A 61 -2.40 -9.90 6.62
N ASP A 62 -2.95 -10.74 5.74
CA ASP A 62 -3.70 -11.94 6.12
C ASP A 62 -2.89 -13.18 5.76
N PRO A 63 -3.23 -14.35 6.31
CA PRO A 63 -2.49 -15.58 5.97
C PRO A 63 -2.49 -15.94 4.48
N LYS A 64 -3.47 -15.47 3.71
CA LYS A 64 -3.61 -15.82 2.29
C LYS A 64 -3.58 -14.64 1.35
N SER A 65 -3.62 -13.41 1.88
CA SER A 65 -3.67 -12.23 1.02
C SER A 65 -3.06 -11.00 1.69
N VAL A 66 -2.71 -10.03 0.86
CA VAL A 66 -2.33 -8.69 1.29
C VAL A 66 -3.34 -7.75 0.68
N ARG A 67 -3.88 -6.85 1.48
CA ARG A 67 -4.85 -5.86 1.03
C ARG A 67 -4.29 -4.47 1.23
N VAL A 68 -4.37 -3.65 0.19
CA VAL A 68 -3.94 -2.26 0.23
C VAL A 68 -5.16 -1.38 0.03
N GLU A 69 -5.45 -0.56 1.03
CA GLU A 69 -6.55 0.39 0.98
C GLU A 69 -5.97 1.80 1.06
N ILE A 70 -6.30 2.65 0.09
CA ILE A 70 -5.75 4.00 0.01
C ILE A 70 -6.90 4.99 -0.13
N ASP A 71 -6.89 6.02 0.71
CA ASP A 71 -7.82 7.14 0.59
C ASP A 71 -7.08 8.32 -0.03
N LEU A 72 -7.62 8.83 -1.13
CA LEU A 72 -7.05 9.96 -1.84
C LEU A 72 -7.85 11.23 -1.53
N PRO A 73 -7.17 12.36 -1.24
CA PRO A 73 -7.86 13.64 -1.18
C PRO A 73 -8.43 13.97 -2.55
N PHE A 74 -9.45 14.81 -2.57
CA PHE A 74 -10.21 15.14 -3.77
C PHE A 74 -9.32 15.49 -4.98
N LEU A 75 -8.30 16.31 -4.75
CA LEU A 75 -7.43 16.75 -5.84
C LEU A 75 -6.61 15.61 -6.47
N LEU A 76 -6.34 14.56 -5.72
CA LEU A 76 -5.55 13.43 -6.22
C LEU A 76 -6.41 12.34 -6.87
N ARG A 77 -7.72 12.44 -6.79
CA ARG A 77 -8.61 11.45 -7.42
C ARG A 77 -8.48 11.45 -8.94
N ALA A 78 -8.05 12.57 -9.52
CA ALA A 78 -7.82 12.66 -10.96
C ALA A 78 -6.69 11.74 -11.42
N ILE A 79 -5.76 11.40 -10.53
CA ILE A 79 -4.63 10.51 -10.84
C ILE A 79 -4.76 9.13 -10.17
N LYS A 80 -5.98 8.78 -9.75
CA LYS A 80 -6.24 7.49 -9.09
C LYS A 80 -5.69 6.33 -9.89
N GLY A 81 -5.93 6.29 -11.20
CA GLY A 81 -5.47 5.21 -12.06
C GLY A 81 -3.95 5.07 -12.07
N THR A 82 -3.24 6.18 -12.08
CA THR A 82 -1.77 6.18 -12.04
C THR A 82 -1.26 5.62 -10.71
N ILE A 83 -1.86 6.05 -9.60
CA ILE A 83 -1.47 5.56 -8.27
C ILE A 83 -1.76 4.07 -8.14
N GLU A 84 -2.95 3.65 -8.57
CA GLU A 84 -3.35 2.24 -8.54
C GLU A 84 -2.41 1.37 -9.36
N SER A 85 -2.02 1.82 -10.57
CA SER A 85 -1.08 1.11 -11.41
C SER A 85 0.28 0.95 -10.74
N ARG A 86 0.76 2.00 -10.09
CA ARG A 86 2.06 1.94 -9.40
C ARG A 86 2.05 1.00 -8.22
N VAL A 87 0.95 0.99 -7.46
CA VAL A 87 0.80 0.06 -6.34
C VAL A 87 0.75 -1.38 -6.85
N ASN A 88 0.01 -1.63 -7.94
CA ASN A 88 -0.05 -2.96 -8.56
C ASN A 88 1.31 -3.42 -9.05
N GLU A 89 2.07 -2.55 -9.70
CA GLU A 89 3.43 -2.86 -10.15
C GLU A 89 4.31 -3.25 -8.97
N LYS A 90 4.22 -2.51 -7.88
CA LYS A 90 5.02 -2.80 -6.68
C LYS A 90 4.61 -4.11 -6.04
N LEU A 91 3.32 -4.40 -6.00
CA LEU A 91 2.82 -5.68 -5.52
C LEU A 91 3.31 -6.84 -6.39
N ASP A 92 3.35 -6.65 -7.72
CA ASP A 92 3.88 -7.64 -8.64
C ASP A 92 5.36 -7.93 -8.35
N GLU A 93 6.15 -6.89 -8.07
CA GLU A 93 7.56 -7.03 -7.75
C GLU A 93 7.80 -7.72 -6.41
N VAL A 94 7.01 -7.37 -5.41
CA VAL A 94 7.25 -7.75 -4.02
C VAL A 94 6.60 -9.09 -3.68
N ILE A 95 5.37 -9.30 -4.12
CA ILE A 95 4.58 -10.50 -3.77
C ILE A 95 4.43 -11.44 -4.96
N GLY A 96 4.45 -10.89 -6.15
CA GLY A 96 4.20 -11.63 -7.37
C GLY A 96 2.76 -11.49 -7.82
N ARG A 97 2.49 -11.99 -9.01
CA ARG A 97 1.15 -11.98 -9.58
C ARG A 97 0.35 -13.16 -9.06
N ALA A 98 -0.88 -12.89 -8.75
CA ALA A 98 -1.80 -13.93 -8.30
C ALA A 98 -2.15 -14.89 -9.44
#